data_aac261f54d23466eaa4e601678ecd2f8
#
_entry.id   aac261f54d23466eaa4e601678ecd2f8
#
_cell.length_a   1.000
_cell.length_b   1.000
_cell.length_c   1.000
_cell.angle_alpha   90.00
_cell.angle_beta   90.00
_cell.angle_gamma   90.00
#
_symmetry.space_group_name_H-M   'P 1'
#
loop_
_entity.id
_entity.type
_entity.pdbx_description
1 polymer ?
#
loop_
_entity_poly.entity_id
_entity_poly.type
_entity_poly.pdbx_seq_one_letter_code
_entity_poly.pdbx_strand_id
1 'polypeptide(L)'
;HVFRRRQRQMCIRDRANQILIDQSLLGWKEFEMEVIRDKNDNAIIVCSIENFDPMGVHTGDSITIAPAMTLTDKEFQKMRNNSLEVLKEIGVETGGSNVQWAVNPQNGEMLIIEMNPRVSRSSALASKATGFPIAKVAAKLAIGYTLDELQNDITKTTPASFEPTIDYIVTKIPRFAFEKFPSISNELGTSMKSVGEVMAIGATFQESLQKALNSLEIKLLGLQLFIPIWINLRFTKNYP
;
A
#
# COMPACT_ATOMS: atom_id res chain seq x y z
N HIS A 1 -23.14 -4.26 16.08
CA HIS A 1 -24.42 -3.69 15.59
C HIS A 1 -24.24 -2.58 14.53
N VAL A 2 -23.21 -1.76 14.62
CA VAL A 2 -22.97 -0.67 13.66
C VAL A 2 -22.49 -1.21 12.31
N PHE A 3 -21.66 -2.25 12.29
CA PHE A 3 -21.19 -2.89 11.06
C PHE A 3 -22.34 -3.51 10.25
N ARG A 4 -23.28 -4.19 10.90
CA ARG A 4 -24.46 -4.77 10.23
C ARG A 4 -25.36 -3.70 9.59
N ARG A 5 -25.46 -2.50 10.17
CA ARG A 5 -26.23 -1.41 9.59
C ARG A 5 -25.56 -0.80 8.35
N ARG A 6 -24.23 -0.64 8.33
CA ARG A 6 -23.51 -0.11 7.17
C ARG A 6 -23.50 -1.06 5.99
N GLN A 7 -23.31 -2.36 6.23
CA GLN A 7 -23.43 -3.38 5.18
C GLN A 7 -24.86 -3.44 4.61
N ARG A 8 -25.89 -3.38 5.45
CA ARG A 8 -27.29 -3.28 4.98
C ARG A 8 -27.53 -2.03 4.11
N GLN A 9 -26.95 -0.89 4.46
CA GLN A 9 -27.07 0.33 3.64
C GLN A 9 -26.38 0.19 2.28
N MET A 10 -25.23 -0.45 2.20
CA MET A 10 -24.55 -0.71 0.92
C MET A 10 -25.37 -1.68 0.06
N CYS A 11 -25.84 -2.80 0.61
CA CYS A 11 -26.68 -3.75 -0.11
C CYS A 11 -28.02 -3.15 -0.59
N ILE A 12 -28.65 -2.31 0.22
CA ILE A 12 -29.90 -1.60 -0.15
C ILE A 12 -29.64 -0.60 -1.27
N ARG A 13 -28.49 0.12 -1.20
CA ARG A 13 -28.12 1.12 -2.21
C ARG A 13 -27.87 0.49 -3.58
N ASP A 14 -27.25 -0.69 -3.62
CA ASP A 14 -26.93 -1.42 -4.84
C ASP A 14 -28.05 -2.38 -5.29
N ARG A 15 -29.21 -2.37 -4.60
CA ARG A 15 -30.34 -3.28 -4.84
C ARG A 15 -29.98 -4.77 -4.81
N ALA A 16 -28.89 -5.12 -4.15
CA ALA A 16 -28.47 -6.49 -3.99
C ALA A 16 -29.14 -7.11 -2.75
N ASN A 17 -29.74 -8.28 -2.94
CA ASN A 17 -30.29 -9.08 -1.83
C ASN A 17 -29.21 -9.97 -1.19
N GLN A 18 -27.95 -9.80 -1.59
CA GLN A 18 -26.81 -10.58 -1.11
C GLN A 18 -25.88 -9.71 -0.26
N ILE A 19 -25.32 -10.29 0.77
CA ILE A 19 -24.28 -9.68 1.60
C ILE A 19 -23.04 -10.57 1.59
N LEU A 20 -21.88 -9.96 1.47
CA LEU A 20 -20.62 -10.63 1.70
C LEU A 20 -20.29 -10.54 3.19
N ILE A 21 -19.92 -11.67 3.78
CA ILE A 21 -19.50 -11.75 5.19
C ILE A 21 -18.08 -12.31 5.20
N ASP A 22 -17.14 -11.48 5.64
CA ASP A 22 -15.74 -11.84 5.73
C ASP A 22 -15.29 -11.95 7.20
N GLN A 23 -14.22 -12.71 7.41
CA GLN A 23 -13.54 -12.75 8.70
C GLN A 23 -12.98 -11.36 9.03
N SER A 24 -13.13 -10.93 10.28
CA SER A 24 -12.51 -9.67 10.73
C SER A 24 -11.01 -9.86 10.95
N LEU A 25 -10.22 -8.99 10.34
CA LEU A 25 -8.75 -8.94 10.47
C LEU A 25 -8.28 -7.67 11.18
N LEU A 26 -9.14 -7.05 11.99
CA LEU A 26 -8.79 -5.85 12.74
C LEU A 26 -7.53 -6.08 13.58
N GLY A 27 -6.58 -5.16 13.50
CA GLY A 27 -5.33 -5.22 14.24
C GLY A 27 -4.22 -6.06 13.59
N TRP A 28 -4.49 -6.74 12.46
CA TRP A 28 -3.44 -7.41 11.70
C TRP A 28 -2.57 -6.38 10.98
N LYS A 29 -1.32 -6.73 10.72
CA LYS A 29 -0.42 -5.93 9.89
C LYS A 29 -0.89 -5.94 8.45
N GLU A 30 -0.69 -4.82 7.73
CA GLU A 30 -1.07 -4.69 6.33
C GLU A 30 0.16 -4.46 5.46
N PHE A 31 0.25 -5.23 4.37
CA PHE A 31 1.29 -5.12 3.36
C PHE A 31 0.70 -5.09 1.96
N GLU A 32 1.47 -4.54 1.03
CA GLU A 32 1.10 -4.53 -0.37
C GLU A 32 2.28 -4.96 -1.23
N MET A 33 2.00 -5.69 -2.31
CA MET A 33 2.97 -6.01 -3.36
C MET A 33 2.52 -5.37 -4.65
N GLU A 34 3.34 -4.48 -5.19
CA GLU A 34 3.16 -3.95 -6.54
C GLU A 34 3.85 -4.87 -7.53
N VAL A 35 3.06 -5.52 -8.37
CA VAL A 35 3.49 -6.61 -9.25
C VAL A 35 3.24 -6.23 -10.69
N ILE A 36 4.15 -6.61 -11.58
CA ILE A 36 3.94 -6.57 -13.03
C ILE A 36 4.14 -7.97 -13.59
N ARG A 37 3.24 -8.39 -14.46
CA ARG A 37 3.32 -9.66 -15.20
C ARG A 37 3.00 -9.43 -16.67
N ASP A 38 3.72 -10.13 -17.55
CA ASP A 38 3.48 -10.13 -18.99
C ASP A 38 2.86 -11.46 -19.49
N LYS A 39 2.54 -11.50 -20.79
CA LYS A 39 1.95 -12.67 -21.45
C LYS A 39 2.86 -13.91 -21.49
N ASN A 40 4.17 -13.74 -21.33
CA ASN A 40 5.16 -14.81 -21.35
C ASN A 40 5.50 -15.33 -19.94
N ASP A 41 4.67 -14.95 -18.93
CA ASP A 41 4.84 -15.31 -17.53
C ASP A 41 6.09 -14.69 -16.89
N ASN A 42 6.72 -13.70 -17.50
CA ASN A 42 7.70 -12.89 -16.81
C ASN A 42 6.97 -12.03 -15.77
N ALA A 43 7.39 -12.13 -14.52
CA ALA A 43 6.74 -11.37 -13.45
C ALA A 43 7.78 -10.86 -12.45
N ILE A 44 7.57 -9.63 -11.97
CA ILE A 44 8.45 -8.96 -11.02
C ILE A 44 7.64 -8.29 -9.91
N ILE A 45 8.21 -8.26 -8.72
CA ILE A 45 7.77 -7.36 -7.65
C ILE A 45 8.49 -6.03 -7.84
N VAL A 46 7.74 -5.00 -8.20
CA VAL A 46 8.30 -3.65 -8.38
C VAL A 46 8.64 -3.04 -7.03
N CYS A 47 7.76 -3.24 -6.05
CA CYS A 47 7.94 -2.71 -4.70
C CYS A 47 7.11 -3.51 -3.69
N SER A 48 7.68 -3.78 -2.54
CA SER A 48 6.95 -4.17 -1.34
C SER A 48 6.65 -2.93 -0.51
N ILE A 49 5.46 -2.87 0.05
CA ILE A 49 4.96 -1.73 0.80
C ILE A 49 4.40 -2.23 2.14
N GLU A 50 4.69 -1.51 3.20
CA GLU A 50 4.14 -1.75 4.53
C GLU A 50 3.28 -0.57 4.96
N ASN A 51 2.05 -0.83 5.36
CA ASN A 51 1.18 0.15 5.99
C ASN A 51 1.45 0.14 7.50
N PHE A 52 1.85 1.28 8.03
CA PHE A 52 2.23 1.40 9.45
C PHE A 52 1.03 1.24 10.38
N ASP A 53 -0.15 1.66 9.92
CA ASP A 53 -1.39 1.46 10.65
C ASP A 53 -1.93 0.05 10.42
N PRO A 54 -2.45 -0.60 11.47
CA PRO A 54 -3.01 -1.94 11.34
C PRO A 54 -4.31 -1.93 10.53
N MET A 55 -4.72 -3.12 10.09
CA MET A 55 -6.01 -3.35 9.44
C MET A 55 -7.15 -2.71 10.24
N GLY A 56 -8.04 -2.01 9.54
CA GLY A 56 -9.13 -1.21 10.10
C GLY A 56 -8.98 0.28 9.81
N VAL A 57 -7.78 0.75 9.48
CA VAL A 57 -7.53 2.08 8.91
C VAL A 57 -7.43 1.93 7.39
N HIS A 58 -8.06 2.85 6.64
CA HIS A 58 -7.98 2.84 5.18
C HIS A 58 -6.53 3.04 4.71
N THR A 59 -6.05 2.24 3.75
CA THR A 59 -4.66 2.29 3.23
C THR A 59 -4.21 3.68 2.80
N GLY A 60 -5.12 4.48 2.23
CA GLY A 60 -4.88 5.88 1.86
C GLY A 60 -4.59 6.79 3.05
N ASP A 61 -5.07 6.44 4.23
CA ASP A 61 -4.92 7.20 5.48
C ASP A 61 -3.78 6.67 6.35
N SER A 62 -3.15 5.57 5.96
CA SER A 62 -2.00 5.00 6.66
C SER A 62 -0.70 5.71 6.29
N ILE A 63 0.23 5.78 7.25
CA ILE A 63 1.64 6.01 6.94
C ILE A 63 2.15 4.76 6.23
N THR A 64 2.85 4.97 5.13
CA THR A 64 3.29 3.87 4.28
C THR A 64 4.80 3.91 4.12
N ILE A 65 5.43 2.75 4.19
CA ILE A 65 6.88 2.59 4.11
C ILE A 65 7.20 1.65 2.94
N ALA A 66 8.19 2.02 2.16
CA ALA A 66 8.74 1.20 1.09
C ALA A 66 10.29 1.18 1.17
N PRO A 67 10.93 0.01 1.05
CA PRO A 67 10.34 -1.33 1.03
C PRO A 67 9.74 -1.71 2.38
N ALA A 68 8.96 -2.80 2.44
CA ALA A 68 8.45 -3.37 3.70
C ALA A 68 9.61 -3.71 4.63
N MET A 69 9.51 -3.28 5.91
CA MET A 69 10.63 -3.33 6.85
C MET A 69 10.51 -4.44 7.89
N THR A 70 9.30 -4.88 8.21
CA THR A 70 9.05 -5.79 9.33
C THR A 70 8.71 -7.22 8.90
N LEU A 71 8.91 -7.56 7.63
CA LEU A 71 8.84 -8.93 7.14
C LEU A 71 10.19 -9.62 7.33
N THR A 72 10.17 -10.86 7.79
CA THR A 72 11.33 -11.75 7.68
C THR A 72 11.53 -12.15 6.21
N ASP A 73 12.74 -12.58 5.83
CA ASP A 73 12.99 -13.05 4.46
C ASP A 73 12.01 -14.16 4.05
N LYS A 74 11.77 -15.13 4.94
CA LYS A 74 10.81 -16.22 4.69
C LYS A 74 9.39 -15.73 4.42
N GLU A 75 8.93 -14.74 5.18
CA GLU A 75 7.61 -14.12 4.99
C GLU A 75 7.57 -13.35 3.68
N PHE A 76 8.59 -12.57 3.38
CA PHE A 76 8.70 -11.84 2.13
C PHE A 76 8.66 -12.79 0.91
N GLN A 77 9.47 -13.85 0.91
CA GLN A 77 9.50 -14.82 -0.19
C GLN A 77 8.15 -15.52 -0.38
N LYS A 78 7.49 -15.90 0.72
CA LYS A 78 6.16 -16.49 0.68
C LYS A 78 5.14 -15.51 0.08
N MET A 79 5.14 -14.27 0.55
CA MET A 79 4.25 -13.22 0.06
C MET A 79 4.51 -12.92 -1.43
N ARG A 80 5.77 -12.82 -1.83
CA ARG A 80 6.21 -12.66 -3.21
C ARG A 80 5.66 -13.78 -4.11
N ASN A 81 5.96 -15.03 -3.78
CA ASN A 81 5.59 -16.18 -4.59
C ASN A 81 4.07 -16.28 -4.74
N ASN A 82 3.34 -16.14 -3.64
CA ASN A 82 1.88 -16.21 -3.68
C ASN A 82 1.26 -15.02 -4.44
N SER A 83 1.87 -13.85 -4.41
CA SER A 83 1.41 -12.72 -5.22
C SER A 83 1.53 -13.01 -6.72
N LEU A 84 2.63 -13.65 -7.15
CA LEU A 84 2.82 -14.06 -8.55
C LEU A 84 1.80 -15.13 -8.96
N GLU A 85 1.57 -16.12 -8.11
CA GLU A 85 0.58 -17.19 -8.36
C GLU A 85 -0.86 -16.63 -8.47
N VAL A 86 -1.22 -15.64 -7.64
CA VAL A 86 -2.54 -14.99 -7.73
C VAL A 86 -2.73 -14.29 -9.08
N LEU A 87 -1.73 -13.55 -9.56
CA LEU A 87 -1.82 -12.90 -10.86
C LEU A 87 -1.97 -13.91 -11.98
N LYS A 88 -1.27 -15.04 -11.89
CA LYS A 88 -1.32 -16.12 -12.85
C LYS A 88 -2.68 -16.82 -12.86
N GLU A 89 -3.21 -17.16 -11.68
CA GLU A 89 -4.51 -17.83 -11.54
C GLU A 89 -5.67 -16.96 -12.05
N ILE A 90 -5.61 -15.65 -11.80
CA ILE A 90 -6.62 -14.70 -12.30
C ILE A 90 -6.45 -14.41 -13.79
N GLY A 91 -5.29 -14.70 -14.37
CA GLY A 91 -5.02 -14.48 -15.79
C GLY A 91 -4.63 -13.04 -16.11
N VAL A 92 -3.95 -12.33 -15.20
CA VAL A 92 -3.38 -11.01 -15.48
C VAL A 92 -2.14 -11.18 -16.34
N GLU A 93 -2.21 -10.82 -17.62
CA GLU A 93 -1.14 -11.04 -18.61
C GLU A 93 -0.51 -9.75 -19.13
N THR A 94 -1.08 -8.60 -18.80
CA THR A 94 -0.68 -7.34 -19.43
C THR A 94 -0.69 -6.17 -18.46
N GLY A 95 0.13 -6.20 -17.42
CA GLY A 95 0.23 -4.97 -16.64
C GLY A 95 0.53 -5.08 -15.17
N GLY A 96 0.32 -3.96 -14.50
CA GLY A 96 0.53 -3.81 -13.07
C GLY A 96 -0.68 -4.21 -12.25
N SER A 97 -0.42 -4.80 -11.12
CA SER A 97 -1.43 -5.18 -10.12
C SER A 97 -0.93 -4.88 -8.73
N ASN A 98 -1.86 -4.56 -7.84
CA ASN A 98 -1.61 -4.42 -6.42
C ASN A 98 -2.23 -5.61 -5.69
N VAL A 99 -1.44 -6.33 -4.92
CA VAL A 99 -1.90 -7.43 -4.07
C VAL A 99 -1.78 -7.00 -2.61
N GLN A 100 -2.92 -6.96 -1.91
CA GLN A 100 -2.98 -6.54 -0.50
C GLN A 100 -3.01 -7.76 0.42
N TRP A 101 -2.22 -7.68 1.48
CA TRP A 101 -1.97 -8.74 2.42
C TRP A 101 -2.26 -8.32 3.86
N ALA A 102 -2.88 -9.21 4.61
CA ALA A 102 -2.92 -9.13 6.06
C ALA A 102 -2.00 -10.19 6.67
N VAL A 103 -1.22 -9.80 7.68
CA VAL A 103 -0.34 -10.69 8.43
C VAL A 103 -0.67 -10.62 9.90
N ASN A 104 -0.99 -11.77 10.48
CA ASN A 104 -1.28 -11.88 11.91
C ASN A 104 0.00 -11.61 12.71
N PRO A 105 0.03 -10.57 13.56
CA PRO A 105 1.24 -10.21 14.32
C PRO A 105 1.64 -11.23 15.39
N GLN A 106 0.74 -12.16 15.74
CA GLN A 106 0.99 -13.15 16.79
C GLN A 106 1.57 -14.45 16.28
N ASN A 107 1.14 -14.92 15.11
CA ASN A 107 1.50 -16.24 14.58
C ASN A 107 2.08 -16.22 13.17
N GLY A 108 2.10 -15.04 12.50
CA GLY A 108 2.61 -14.90 11.13
C GLY A 108 1.70 -15.48 10.05
N GLU A 109 0.44 -15.81 10.38
CA GLU A 109 -0.54 -16.22 9.37
C GLU A 109 -0.76 -15.11 8.35
N MET A 110 -0.78 -15.48 7.05
CA MET A 110 -0.91 -14.54 5.94
C MET A 110 -2.18 -14.81 5.17
N LEU A 111 -2.96 -13.76 4.93
CA LEU A 111 -4.16 -13.80 4.12
C LEU A 111 -4.10 -12.72 3.04
N ILE A 112 -4.54 -13.08 1.82
CA ILE A 112 -4.75 -12.11 0.75
C ILE A 112 -6.10 -11.45 0.99
N ILE A 113 -6.09 -10.11 1.00
CA ILE A 113 -7.31 -9.32 1.19
C ILE A 113 -8.00 -9.08 -0.15
N GLU A 114 -7.23 -8.57 -1.11
CA GLU A 114 -7.70 -8.34 -2.46
C GLU A 114 -6.53 -8.24 -3.44
N MET A 115 -6.82 -8.41 -4.71
CA MET A 115 -5.93 -8.09 -5.81
C MET A 115 -6.63 -7.13 -6.76
N ASN A 116 -5.95 -6.04 -7.06
CA ASN A 116 -6.44 -5.01 -7.97
C ASN A 116 -5.67 -5.10 -9.29
N PRO A 117 -6.24 -5.66 -10.38
CA PRO A 117 -5.57 -5.84 -11.66
C PRO A 117 -5.53 -4.53 -12.47
N ARG A 118 -4.99 -3.50 -11.90
CA ARG A 118 -4.89 -2.16 -12.47
C ARG A 118 -3.77 -1.37 -11.82
N VAL A 119 -3.28 -0.36 -12.52
CA VAL A 119 -2.43 0.67 -11.93
C VAL A 119 -3.26 1.49 -10.92
N SER A 120 -2.69 1.75 -9.76
CA SER A 120 -3.33 2.39 -8.61
C SER A 120 -2.50 3.56 -8.06
N ARG A 121 -2.96 4.16 -6.96
CA ARG A 121 -2.16 5.17 -6.24
C ARG A 121 -0.89 4.58 -5.63
N SER A 122 -0.98 3.37 -5.11
CA SER A 122 0.20 2.64 -4.60
C SER A 122 1.20 2.32 -5.72
N SER A 123 0.73 2.05 -6.95
CA SER A 123 1.61 1.93 -8.12
C SER A 123 2.35 3.23 -8.43
N ALA A 124 1.70 4.39 -8.25
CA ALA A 124 2.35 5.68 -8.40
C ALA A 124 3.40 5.92 -7.31
N LEU A 125 3.10 5.55 -6.05
CA LEU A 125 4.05 5.59 -4.95
C LEU A 125 5.25 4.67 -5.23
N ALA A 126 5.00 3.41 -5.61
CA ALA A 126 6.04 2.44 -5.96
C ALA A 126 6.92 2.93 -7.12
N SER A 127 6.32 3.53 -8.15
CA SER A 127 7.06 4.11 -9.27
C SER A 127 7.97 5.24 -8.83
N LYS A 128 7.51 6.12 -7.95
CA LYS A 128 8.33 7.20 -7.38
C LYS A 128 9.42 6.65 -6.45
N ALA A 129 9.08 5.65 -5.65
CA ALA A 129 9.99 5.04 -4.70
C ALA A 129 11.15 4.32 -5.39
N THR A 130 10.88 3.56 -6.45
CA THR A 130 11.86 2.71 -7.12
C THR A 130 12.47 3.32 -8.39
N GLY A 131 11.82 4.35 -8.94
CA GLY A 131 12.16 4.87 -10.28
C GLY A 131 11.64 3.98 -11.43
N PHE A 132 11.00 2.85 -11.14
CA PHE A 132 10.44 1.95 -12.15
C PHE A 132 9.09 2.48 -12.65
N PRO A 133 8.93 2.80 -13.95
CA PRO A 133 7.75 3.48 -14.46
C PRO A 133 6.60 2.49 -14.74
N ILE A 134 5.91 2.04 -13.71
CA ILE A 134 4.85 0.98 -13.78
C ILE A 134 3.83 1.28 -14.88
N ALA A 135 3.27 2.49 -14.92
CA ALA A 135 2.23 2.83 -15.89
C ALA A 135 2.73 2.80 -17.34
N LYS A 136 3.95 3.27 -17.60
CA LYS A 136 4.59 3.23 -18.92
C LYS A 136 4.84 1.79 -19.36
N VAL A 137 5.36 0.95 -18.47
CA VAL A 137 5.61 -0.47 -18.74
C VAL A 137 4.29 -1.19 -18.98
N ALA A 138 3.29 -1.03 -18.10
CA ALA A 138 1.97 -1.63 -18.25
C ALA A 138 1.31 -1.27 -19.59
N ALA A 139 1.41 -0.01 -20.03
CA ALA A 139 0.90 0.41 -21.34
C ALA A 139 1.58 -0.31 -22.50
N LYS A 140 2.90 -0.56 -22.42
CA LYS A 140 3.64 -1.31 -23.45
C LYS A 140 3.28 -2.79 -23.43
N LEU A 141 3.11 -3.40 -22.26
CA LEU A 141 2.66 -4.79 -22.15
C LEU A 141 1.26 -4.96 -22.75
N ALA A 142 0.37 -3.99 -22.56
CA ALA A 142 -0.98 -4.02 -23.11
C ALA A 142 -1.03 -4.02 -24.66
N ILE A 143 -0.01 -3.48 -25.31
CA ILE A 143 0.11 -3.52 -26.79
C ILE A 143 0.99 -4.67 -27.31
N GLY A 144 1.36 -5.61 -26.42
CA GLY A 144 1.97 -6.90 -26.79
C GLY A 144 3.46 -7.04 -26.55
N TYR A 145 4.16 -6.01 -26.02
CA TYR A 145 5.56 -6.19 -25.57
C TYR A 145 5.64 -7.12 -24.36
N THR A 146 6.82 -7.67 -24.13
CA THR A 146 7.16 -8.44 -22.91
C THR A 146 8.20 -7.72 -22.08
N LEU A 147 8.35 -8.09 -20.81
CA LEU A 147 9.28 -7.43 -19.88
C LEU A 147 10.74 -7.56 -20.30
N ASP A 148 11.11 -8.66 -20.92
CA ASP A 148 12.45 -8.93 -21.43
C ASP A 148 12.77 -8.14 -22.72
N GLU A 149 11.75 -7.78 -23.51
CA GLU A 149 11.90 -6.90 -24.69
C GLU A 149 12.03 -5.41 -24.31
N LEU A 150 11.59 -5.03 -23.12
CA LEU A 150 11.63 -3.64 -22.69
C LEU A 150 12.93 -3.33 -21.96
N GLN A 151 13.53 -2.19 -22.29
CA GLN A 151 14.67 -1.67 -21.56
C GLN A 151 14.24 -1.15 -20.18
N ASN A 152 15.01 -1.46 -19.15
CA ASN A 152 14.83 -0.92 -17.82
C ASN A 152 15.23 0.57 -17.79
N ASP A 153 14.28 1.43 -17.42
CA ASP A 153 14.52 2.89 -17.42
C ASP A 153 15.49 3.35 -16.32
N ILE A 154 15.73 2.52 -15.29
CA ILE A 154 16.64 2.84 -14.19
C ILE A 154 18.08 2.53 -14.60
N THR A 155 18.34 1.29 -14.98
CA THR A 155 19.70 0.80 -15.28
C THR A 155 20.16 1.18 -16.67
N LYS A 156 19.25 1.36 -17.63
CA LYS A 156 19.51 1.61 -19.05
C LYS A 156 20.23 0.47 -19.78
N THR A 157 20.61 -0.59 -19.09
CA THR A 157 21.42 -1.68 -19.62
C THR A 157 20.78 -3.05 -19.46
N THR A 158 19.88 -3.22 -18.48
CA THR A 158 19.16 -4.47 -18.25
C THR A 158 17.74 -4.43 -18.81
N PRO A 159 17.08 -5.57 -19.06
CA PRO A 159 15.66 -5.60 -19.40
C PRO A 159 14.78 -5.24 -18.20
N ALA A 160 13.54 -4.88 -18.47
CA ALA A 160 12.56 -4.51 -17.46
C ALA A 160 12.08 -5.71 -16.62
N SER A 161 12.48 -6.92 -16.96
CA SER A 161 12.22 -8.15 -16.19
C SER A 161 13.08 -8.30 -14.92
N PHE A 162 14.03 -7.38 -14.67
CA PHE A 162 14.80 -7.34 -13.44
C PHE A 162 14.06 -6.56 -12.36
N GLU A 163 13.88 -7.17 -11.19
CA GLU A 163 13.23 -6.53 -10.06
C GLU A 163 14.06 -5.32 -9.56
N PRO A 164 13.43 -4.16 -9.32
CA PRO A 164 14.12 -3.04 -8.72
C PRO A 164 14.60 -3.37 -7.30
N THR A 165 15.80 -2.91 -6.97
CA THR A 165 16.35 -2.99 -5.61
C THR A 165 16.69 -1.58 -5.16
N ILE A 166 16.27 -1.20 -3.96
CA ILE A 166 16.55 0.11 -3.37
C ILE A 166 17.28 -0.07 -2.04
N ASP A 167 18.26 0.80 -1.79
CA ASP A 167 19.09 0.83 -0.58
C ASP A 167 18.76 2.04 0.33
N TYR A 168 17.57 2.59 0.16
CA TYR A 168 17.02 3.71 0.92
C TYR A 168 15.59 3.41 1.36
N ILE A 169 15.08 4.18 2.27
CA ILE A 169 13.71 4.07 2.77
C ILE A 169 12.87 5.23 2.24
N VAL A 170 11.67 4.90 1.79
CA VAL A 170 10.67 5.88 1.37
C VAL A 170 9.53 5.86 2.36
N THR A 171 9.18 7.02 2.90
CA THR A 171 8.03 7.17 3.80
C THR A 171 7.01 8.11 3.16
N LYS A 172 5.75 7.65 3.08
CA LYS A 172 4.58 8.44 2.69
C LYS A 172 3.78 8.76 3.94
N ILE A 173 3.41 10.03 4.14
CA ILE A 173 2.50 10.46 5.20
C ILE A 173 1.28 11.15 4.58
N PRO A 174 0.05 10.72 4.94
CA PRO A 174 -1.16 11.35 4.45
C PRO A 174 -1.36 12.74 5.07
N ARG A 175 -1.93 13.66 4.31
CA ARG A 175 -2.35 14.99 4.76
C ARG A 175 -3.86 15.00 4.97
N PHE A 176 -4.28 15.41 6.14
CA PHE A 176 -5.67 15.61 6.51
C PHE A 176 -5.99 17.11 6.58
N ALA A 177 -7.24 17.46 6.33
CA ALA A 177 -7.75 18.84 6.39
C ALA A 177 -8.90 18.96 7.40
N PHE A 178 -8.78 18.30 8.56
CA PHE A 178 -9.82 18.32 9.60
C PHE A 178 -10.11 19.74 10.10
N GLU A 179 -9.12 20.62 10.06
CA GLU A 179 -9.25 22.04 10.41
C GLU A 179 -10.27 22.78 9.53
N LYS A 180 -10.54 22.28 8.31
CA LYS A 180 -11.52 22.85 7.39
C LYS A 180 -12.91 22.22 7.54
N PHE A 181 -13.02 21.11 8.26
CA PHE A 181 -14.24 20.33 8.40
C PHE A 181 -14.51 19.96 9.88
N PRO A 182 -14.82 20.95 10.74
CA PRO A 182 -14.89 20.73 12.19
C PRO A 182 -16.03 19.79 12.61
N SER A 183 -17.01 19.53 11.76
CA SER A 183 -18.12 18.60 12.04
C SER A 183 -17.79 17.13 11.74
N ILE A 184 -16.65 16.84 11.12
CA ILE A 184 -16.26 15.49 10.77
C ILE A 184 -15.37 14.92 11.88
N SER A 185 -15.66 13.69 12.33
CA SER A 185 -14.79 12.96 13.25
C SER A 185 -13.40 12.81 12.68
N ASN A 186 -12.37 13.12 13.47
CA ASN A 186 -10.95 12.92 13.13
C ASN A 186 -10.46 11.50 13.40
N GLU A 187 -11.32 10.60 13.90
CA GLU A 187 -10.97 9.19 14.07
C GLU A 187 -10.78 8.51 12.71
N LEU A 188 -9.65 7.87 12.52
CA LEU A 188 -9.38 7.07 11.32
C LEU A 188 -10.17 5.75 11.35
N GLY A 189 -10.49 5.26 10.17
CA GLY A 189 -11.29 4.04 10.01
C GLY A 189 -11.27 3.57 8.55
N THR A 190 -12.24 2.77 8.17
CA THR A 190 -12.32 2.17 6.82
C THR A 190 -12.67 3.16 5.71
N SER A 191 -13.11 4.37 6.05
CA SER A 191 -13.40 5.43 5.07
C SER A 191 -12.21 6.36 4.95
N MET A 192 -11.71 6.59 3.74
CA MET A 192 -10.60 7.51 3.49
C MET A 192 -10.96 8.96 3.84
N LYS A 193 -10.11 9.64 4.59
CA LYS A 193 -10.26 11.03 5.04
C LYS A 193 -9.11 11.93 4.60
N SER A 194 -8.01 11.38 4.14
CA SER A 194 -6.87 12.15 3.63
C SER A 194 -7.23 12.89 2.35
N VAL A 195 -6.70 14.09 2.21
CA VAL A 195 -6.90 14.97 1.04
C VAL A 195 -5.65 15.08 0.16
N GLY A 196 -4.54 14.56 0.62
CA GLY A 196 -3.26 14.56 -0.06
C GLY A 196 -2.25 13.73 0.71
N GLU A 197 -1.01 13.76 0.22
CA GLU A 197 0.08 13.00 0.83
C GLU A 197 1.41 13.67 0.53
N VAL A 198 2.39 13.44 1.38
CA VAL A 198 3.80 13.76 1.16
C VAL A 198 4.60 12.48 1.10
N MET A 199 5.71 12.51 0.37
CA MET A 199 6.64 11.40 0.26
C MET A 199 8.06 11.92 0.47
N ALA A 200 8.85 11.23 1.26
CA ALA A 200 10.26 11.56 1.47
C ALA A 200 11.14 10.31 1.43
N ILE A 201 12.39 10.52 1.02
CA ILE A 201 13.42 9.50 0.90
C ILE A 201 14.52 9.80 1.92
N GLY A 202 14.98 8.75 2.60
CA GLY A 202 16.11 8.81 3.54
C GLY A 202 16.93 7.53 3.54
N ALA A 203 18.16 7.59 3.98
CA ALA A 203 19.00 6.40 4.14
C ALA A 203 18.49 5.49 5.26
N THR A 204 17.72 6.05 6.20
CA THR A 204 17.09 5.32 7.31
C THR A 204 15.62 5.69 7.42
N PHE A 205 14.85 4.85 8.12
CA PHE A 205 13.44 5.12 8.42
C PHE A 205 13.28 6.44 9.17
N GLN A 206 14.11 6.69 10.18
CA GLN A 206 14.06 7.90 10.98
C GLN A 206 14.24 9.15 10.12
N GLU A 207 15.22 9.12 9.21
CA GLU A 207 15.48 10.23 8.29
C GLU A 207 14.30 10.47 7.34
N SER A 208 13.81 9.41 6.67
CA SER A 208 12.71 9.53 5.72
C SER A 208 11.41 10.01 6.42
N LEU A 209 11.13 9.50 7.63
CA LEU A 209 9.96 9.91 8.41
C LEU A 209 10.06 11.39 8.81
N GLN A 210 11.22 11.85 9.32
CA GLN A 210 11.42 13.25 9.70
C GLN A 210 11.29 14.20 8.50
N LYS A 211 11.87 13.83 7.37
CA LYS A 211 11.73 14.60 6.11
C LYS A 211 10.27 14.68 5.67
N ALA A 212 9.54 13.56 5.73
CA ALA A 212 8.13 13.52 5.37
C ALA A 212 7.28 14.40 6.31
N LEU A 213 7.53 14.34 7.62
CA LEU A 213 6.86 15.20 8.60
C LEU A 213 7.09 16.69 8.31
N ASN A 214 8.32 17.08 8.04
CA ASN A 214 8.65 18.46 7.68
C ASN A 214 7.96 18.92 6.39
N SER A 215 7.75 18.00 5.45
CA SER A 215 7.10 18.27 4.16
C SER A 215 5.58 18.46 4.23
N LEU A 216 4.94 18.11 5.36
CA LEU A 216 3.50 18.29 5.55
C LEU A 216 3.05 19.75 5.66
N GLU A 217 3.99 20.69 5.87
CA GLU A 217 3.74 22.15 5.99
C GLU A 217 2.71 22.52 7.09
N ILE A 218 2.65 21.73 8.16
CA ILE A 218 1.73 21.91 9.30
C ILE A 218 2.39 22.54 10.51
N LYS A 219 3.49 23.29 10.30
CA LYS A 219 4.30 23.96 11.34
C LYS A 219 4.89 23.02 12.40
N LEU A 220 5.16 21.76 12.03
CA LEU A 220 5.84 20.79 12.89
C LEU A 220 7.33 20.74 12.55
N LEU A 221 8.15 20.83 13.58
CA LEU A 221 9.61 20.73 13.49
C LEU A 221 10.12 19.30 13.79
N GLY A 222 9.41 18.28 13.31
CA GLY A 222 9.75 16.87 13.51
C GLY A 222 8.99 16.18 14.63
N LEU A 223 9.41 14.97 15.01
CA LEU A 223 8.73 14.10 15.96
C LEU A 223 8.53 14.69 17.37
N GLN A 224 9.37 15.60 17.80
CA GLN A 224 9.31 16.19 19.14
C GLN A 224 8.00 16.93 19.43
N LEU A 225 7.35 17.48 18.42
CA LEU A 225 6.05 18.15 18.53
C LEU A 225 4.88 17.24 18.13
N PHE A 226 5.18 16.08 17.54
CA PHE A 226 4.18 15.16 17.03
C PHE A 226 3.65 14.19 18.10
N ILE A 227 4.49 13.86 19.07
CA ILE A 227 4.18 12.87 20.10
C ILE A 227 2.85 13.19 20.82
N PRO A 228 2.57 14.41 21.32
CA PRO A 228 1.29 14.69 21.97
C PRO A 228 0.07 14.64 21.06
N ILE A 229 0.21 15.10 19.81
CA ILE A 229 -0.90 15.16 18.85
C ILE A 229 -1.16 13.77 18.26
N TRP A 230 -0.12 13.02 17.96
CA TRP A 230 -0.20 11.69 17.36
C TRP A 230 -0.64 10.62 18.34
N ILE A 231 -0.14 10.67 19.58
CA ILE A 231 -0.57 9.80 20.67
C ILE A 231 -2.06 10.05 20.95
N ASN A 232 -2.51 11.31 21.01
CA ASN A 232 -3.92 11.61 21.19
C ASN A 232 -4.81 11.21 20.01
N LEU A 233 -4.30 11.20 18.78
CA LEU A 233 -5.07 10.81 17.60
C LEU A 233 -5.06 9.29 17.31
N ARG A 234 -4.00 8.55 17.70
CA ARG A 234 -3.82 7.14 17.35
C ARG A 234 -3.80 6.16 18.51
N PHE A 235 -3.43 6.59 19.73
CA PHE A 235 -3.21 5.68 20.86
C PHE A 235 -4.20 5.83 22.01
N THR A 236 -5.23 6.64 21.87
CA THR A 236 -6.29 6.76 22.91
C THR A 236 -7.33 5.64 22.86
N LYS A 237 -7.22 4.68 21.96
CA LYS A 237 -8.03 3.46 22.03
C LYS A 237 -7.20 2.31 22.56
N ASN A 238 -7.50 1.92 23.79
CA ASN A 238 -7.19 0.59 24.31
C ASN A 238 -7.75 -0.43 23.33
N TYR A 239 -6.89 -1.11 22.59
CA TYR A 239 -7.25 -2.37 21.95
C TYR A 239 -7.40 -3.41 23.07
N PRO A 240 -8.53 -4.15 23.13
CA PRO A 240 -8.72 -5.22 24.09
C PRO A 240 -7.72 -6.34 23.86
#